data_2e010e913a5ac91498c73ed77cdac261
#
_entry.id   2e010e913a5ac91498c73ed77cdac261
#
_cell.length_a   1.000
_cell.length_b   1.000
_cell.length_c   1.000
_cell.angle_alpha   90.00
_cell.angle_beta   90.00
_cell.angle_gamma   90.00
#
_symmetry.space_group_name_H-M   'P 1'
#
loop_
_entity.id
_entity.type
_entity.pdbx_description
1 polymer ?
#
loop_
_entity_poly.entity_id
_entity_poly.type
_entity_poly.pdbx_seq_one_letter_code
_entity_poly.pdbx_strand_id
1 'polypeptide(L)'
;ESLVSGMRVGTDQLDPQKKIGYLPENNPLYLDMYVREYLDFVARIYKVSNRSAQVKKMIHSVGLEIEQNKKIGALSKGYRQRVGLAQAMIHDPEVLILDEPTSGLDPNQLVEIRSLIRSIGEKRTVMLSTHIMQEVEAMCDRVVMIKLGEIVADEDLEKFVNDKGGLEEAFKQLTS
;
A
#
# COMPACT_ATOMS: atom_id res chain seq x y z
N GLU A 1 -0.67 5.61 -21.83
CA GLU A 1 -0.19 4.22 -21.84
C GLU A 1 0.52 3.95 -20.52
N SER A 2 0.18 2.84 -19.82
CA SER A 2 0.80 2.48 -18.56
C SER A 2 1.64 1.20 -18.74
N LEU A 3 2.83 1.20 -18.16
CA LEU A 3 3.77 0.08 -18.18
C LEU A 3 4.11 -0.34 -16.75
N VAL A 4 4.13 -1.63 -16.47
CA VAL A 4 4.62 -2.21 -15.22
C VAL A 4 5.71 -3.23 -15.55
N SER A 5 6.91 -3.04 -15.01
CA SER A 5 8.08 -3.87 -15.30
C SER A 5 8.31 -4.09 -16.81
N GLY A 6 8.13 -3.02 -17.61
CA GLY A 6 8.27 -3.06 -19.08
C GLY A 6 7.11 -3.72 -19.83
N MET A 7 6.08 -4.20 -19.14
CA MET A 7 4.89 -4.80 -19.73
C MET A 7 3.74 -3.78 -19.79
N ARG A 8 3.06 -3.72 -20.93
CA ARG A 8 1.89 -2.86 -21.12
C ARG A 8 0.73 -3.36 -20.25
N VAL A 9 0.13 -2.45 -19.47
CA VAL A 9 -1.10 -2.75 -18.72
C VAL A 9 -2.29 -2.55 -19.66
N GLY A 10 -3.08 -3.61 -19.87
CA GLY A 10 -4.27 -3.59 -20.72
C GLY A 10 -5.33 -4.55 -20.19
N THR A 11 -6.55 -4.43 -20.73
CA THR A 11 -7.71 -5.23 -20.28
C THR A 11 -7.58 -6.73 -20.53
N ASP A 12 -6.74 -7.13 -21.50
CA ASP A 12 -6.63 -8.52 -21.94
C ASP A 12 -5.36 -9.23 -21.48
N GLN A 13 -4.54 -8.58 -20.64
CA GLN A 13 -3.28 -9.13 -20.14
C GLN A 13 -3.31 -9.25 -18.63
N LEU A 14 -3.37 -10.49 -18.13
CA LEU A 14 -3.34 -10.80 -16.70
C LEU A 14 -1.93 -10.76 -16.08
N ASP A 15 -0.88 -10.86 -16.90
CA ASP A 15 0.48 -11.00 -16.39
C ASP A 15 1.03 -9.73 -15.70
N PRO A 16 0.79 -8.50 -16.19
CA PRO A 16 1.14 -7.30 -15.44
C PRO A 16 0.39 -7.17 -14.11
N GLN A 17 -0.88 -7.60 -14.07
CA GLN A 17 -1.71 -7.52 -12.85
C GLN A 17 -1.18 -8.45 -11.74
N LYS A 18 -0.57 -9.58 -12.09
CA LYS A 18 0.07 -10.49 -11.13
C LYS A 18 1.29 -9.88 -10.43
N LYS A 19 1.87 -8.84 -11.02
CA LYS A 19 3.03 -8.12 -10.47
C LYS A 19 2.63 -6.94 -9.59
N ILE A 20 1.34 -6.65 -9.49
CA ILE A 20 0.80 -5.53 -8.73
C ILE A 20 0.06 -6.07 -7.51
N GLY A 21 0.40 -5.56 -6.33
CA GLY A 21 -0.43 -5.64 -5.14
C GLY A 21 -1.23 -4.36 -4.99
N TYR A 22 -2.50 -4.46 -4.63
CA TYR A 22 -3.36 -3.29 -4.47
C TYR A 22 -4.09 -3.31 -3.13
N LEU A 23 -4.02 -2.21 -2.41
CA LEU A 23 -4.78 -1.95 -1.21
C LEU A 23 -5.69 -0.74 -1.47
N PRO A 24 -7.00 -0.93 -1.66
CA PRO A 24 -7.95 0.18 -1.80
C PRO A 24 -8.20 0.88 -0.45
N GLU A 25 -8.60 2.13 -0.46
CA GLU A 25 -8.98 2.90 0.73
C GLU A 25 -10.04 2.16 1.56
N ASN A 26 -11.10 1.70 0.91
CA ASN A 26 -12.14 0.88 1.52
C ASN A 26 -11.86 -0.60 1.27
N ASN A 27 -11.00 -1.18 2.09
CA ASN A 27 -10.55 -2.55 1.94
C ASN A 27 -11.70 -3.56 2.17
N PRO A 28 -12.16 -4.31 1.14
CA PRO A 28 -13.31 -5.21 1.21
C PRO A 28 -12.94 -6.56 1.85
N LEU A 29 -12.56 -6.54 3.12
CA LEU A 29 -12.21 -7.76 3.88
C LEU A 29 -13.45 -8.59 4.23
N TYR A 30 -13.31 -9.91 4.24
CA TYR A 30 -14.34 -10.83 4.72
C TYR A 30 -14.34 -10.89 6.25
N LEU A 31 -15.18 -10.06 6.88
CA LEU A 31 -15.17 -9.79 8.32
C LEU A 31 -15.44 -11.02 9.18
N ASP A 32 -16.16 -12.02 8.65
CA ASP A 32 -16.48 -13.27 9.36
C ASP A 32 -15.38 -14.32 9.30
N MET A 33 -14.39 -14.15 8.42
CA MET A 33 -13.24 -15.05 8.32
C MET A 33 -12.19 -14.73 9.39
N TYR A 34 -11.46 -15.77 9.81
CA TYR A 34 -10.25 -15.58 10.62
C TYR A 34 -9.11 -15.02 9.74
N VAL A 35 -8.23 -14.22 10.31
CA VAL A 35 -7.11 -13.59 9.58
C VAL A 35 -6.31 -14.63 8.76
N ARG A 36 -5.89 -15.72 9.41
CA ARG A 36 -5.10 -16.77 8.76
C ARG A 36 -5.87 -17.47 7.65
N GLU A 37 -7.15 -17.76 7.88
CA GLU A 37 -8.04 -18.38 6.90
C GLU A 37 -8.19 -17.49 5.66
N TYR A 38 -8.43 -16.20 5.87
CA TYR A 38 -8.56 -15.23 4.79
C TYR A 38 -7.28 -15.12 3.95
N LEU A 39 -6.11 -15.03 4.59
CA LEU A 39 -4.85 -14.97 3.88
C LEU A 39 -4.56 -16.27 3.10
N ASP A 40 -4.90 -17.45 3.64
CA ASP A 40 -4.78 -18.72 2.88
C ASP A 40 -5.75 -18.76 1.70
N PHE A 41 -6.98 -18.25 1.87
CA PHE A 41 -7.96 -18.12 0.79
C PHE A 41 -7.42 -17.25 -0.35
N VAL A 42 -6.88 -16.06 -0.04
CA VAL A 42 -6.29 -15.17 -1.04
C VAL A 42 -5.08 -15.82 -1.73
N ALA A 43 -4.20 -16.47 -0.95
CA ALA A 43 -3.06 -17.19 -1.50
C ALA A 43 -3.45 -18.31 -2.48
N ARG A 44 -4.62 -18.95 -2.27
CA ARG A 44 -5.19 -19.93 -3.22
C ARG A 44 -5.62 -19.27 -4.52
N ILE A 45 -6.29 -18.12 -4.47
CA ILE A 45 -6.70 -17.36 -5.65
C ILE A 45 -5.51 -17.04 -6.53
N TYR A 46 -4.42 -16.56 -5.93
CA TYR A 46 -3.17 -16.25 -6.64
C TYR A 46 -2.31 -17.47 -6.96
N LYS A 47 -2.76 -18.70 -6.63
CA LYS A 47 -2.05 -19.97 -6.87
C LYS A 47 -0.63 -19.98 -6.29
N VAL A 48 -0.46 -19.36 -5.11
CA VAL A 48 0.83 -19.30 -4.42
C VAL A 48 1.30 -20.71 -4.08
N SER A 49 2.51 -21.07 -4.50
CA SER A 49 3.18 -22.29 -4.07
C SER A 49 3.53 -22.17 -2.58
N ASN A 50 3.53 -23.28 -1.84
CA ASN A 50 3.83 -23.29 -0.40
C ASN A 50 3.04 -22.25 0.42
N ARG A 51 1.72 -22.23 0.24
CA ARG A 51 0.79 -21.25 0.87
C ARG A 51 1.00 -21.11 2.37
N SER A 52 1.15 -22.23 3.08
CA SER A 52 1.29 -22.21 4.55
C SER A 52 2.50 -21.39 5.00
N ALA A 53 3.65 -21.56 4.35
CA ALA A 53 4.84 -20.79 4.63
C ALA A 53 4.66 -19.30 4.24
N GLN A 54 4.05 -19.03 3.11
CA GLN A 54 3.81 -17.65 2.65
C GLN A 54 2.82 -16.90 3.56
N VAL A 55 1.74 -17.54 3.99
CA VAL A 55 0.79 -16.97 4.96
C VAL A 55 1.50 -16.65 6.28
N LYS A 56 2.32 -17.58 6.80
CA LYS A 56 3.10 -17.35 8.02
C LYS A 56 4.08 -16.19 7.86
N LYS A 57 4.78 -16.11 6.71
CA LYS A 57 5.69 -15.00 6.37
C LYS A 57 4.94 -13.67 6.35
N MET A 58 3.77 -13.60 5.71
CA MET A 58 2.99 -12.36 5.63
C MET A 58 2.46 -11.93 7.01
N ILE A 59 1.92 -12.84 7.81
CA ILE A 59 1.48 -12.57 9.18
C ILE A 59 2.62 -11.92 9.99
N HIS A 60 3.81 -12.49 9.91
CA HIS A 60 4.99 -11.96 10.59
C HIS A 60 5.41 -10.58 10.04
N SER A 61 5.45 -10.43 8.72
CA SER A 61 5.91 -9.19 8.07
C SER A 61 5.05 -7.97 8.40
N VAL A 62 3.77 -8.16 8.73
CA VAL A 62 2.85 -7.07 9.06
C VAL A 62 2.48 -7.01 10.55
N GLY A 63 3.09 -7.84 11.42
CA GLY A 63 2.86 -7.85 12.86
C GLY A 63 1.46 -8.33 13.27
N LEU A 64 0.98 -9.44 12.70
CA LEU A 64 -0.33 -10.02 12.98
C LEU A 64 -0.27 -11.33 13.79
N GLU A 65 0.87 -11.68 14.40
CA GLU A 65 1.06 -12.96 15.06
C GLU A 65 0.06 -13.21 16.19
N ILE A 66 -0.26 -12.16 16.97
CA ILE A 66 -1.22 -12.25 18.09
C ILE A 66 -2.66 -12.30 17.56
N GLU A 67 -2.92 -11.62 16.44
CA GLU A 67 -4.26 -11.42 15.89
C GLU A 67 -4.68 -12.52 14.89
N GLN A 68 -3.77 -13.38 14.45
CA GLN A 68 -3.98 -14.32 13.34
C GLN A 68 -5.14 -15.29 13.52
N ASN A 69 -5.52 -15.58 14.76
CA ASN A 69 -6.60 -16.51 15.11
C ASN A 69 -7.91 -15.78 15.47
N LYS A 70 -7.99 -14.47 15.30
CA LYS A 70 -9.21 -13.69 15.51
C LYS A 70 -9.96 -13.50 14.18
N LYS A 71 -11.28 -13.32 14.26
CA LYS A 71 -12.07 -12.87 13.12
C LYS A 71 -11.67 -11.45 12.75
N ILE A 72 -11.62 -11.17 11.43
CA ILE A 72 -11.24 -9.85 10.91
C ILE A 72 -12.17 -8.76 11.43
N GLY A 73 -13.47 -9.04 11.56
CA GLY A 73 -14.45 -8.10 12.13
C GLY A 73 -14.19 -7.70 13.57
N ALA A 74 -13.47 -8.51 14.35
CA ALA A 74 -13.10 -8.21 15.75
C ALA A 74 -11.81 -7.36 15.88
N LEU A 75 -11.13 -7.06 14.77
CA LEU A 75 -9.89 -6.30 14.76
C LEU A 75 -10.15 -4.78 14.79
N SER A 76 -9.21 -4.02 15.36
CA SER A 76 -9.16 -2.56 15.18
C SER A 76 -8.95 -2.19 13.71
N LYS A 77 -9.22 -0.93 13.36
CA LYS A 77 -9.00 -0.44 11.98
C LYS A 77 -7.55 -0.63 11.55
N GLY A 78 -6.56 -0.33 12.39
CA GLY A 78 -5.14 -0.51 12.09
C GLY A 78 -4.76 -1.97 11.85
N TYR A 79 -5.30 -2.90 12.62
CA TYR A 79 -5.07 -4.33 12.36
C TYR A 79 -5.75 -4.81 11.08
N ARG A 80 -6.95 -4.30 10.75
CA ARG A 80 -7.58 -4.58 9.46
C ARG A 80 -6.76 -4.03 8.29
N GLN A 81 -6.15 -2.87 8.45
CA GLN A 81 -5.23 -2.31 7.46
C GLN A 81 -4.01 -3.21 7.25
N ARG A 82 -3.43 -3.77 8.32
CA ARG A 82 -2.34 -4.75 8.22
C ARG A 82 -2.77 -6.04 7.51
N VAL A 83 -4.00 -6.51 7.71
CA VAL A 83 -4.56 -7.65 6.94
C VAL A 83 -4.64 -7.31 5.46
N GLY A 84 -5.09 -6.10 5.11
CA GLY A 84 -5.12 -5.62 3.73
C GLY A 84 -3.73 -5.53 3.09
N LEU A 85 -2.73 -5.02 3.80
CA LEU A 85 -1.34 -5.02 3.34
C LEU A 85 -0.82 -6.44 3.12
N ALA A 86 -1.06 -7.37 4.05
CA ALA A 86 -0.70 -8.76 3.90
C ALA A 86 -1.36 -9.41 2.68
N GLN A 87 -2.65 -9.15 2.45
CA GLN A 87 -3.39 -9.57 1.26
C GLN A 87 -2.75 -9.04 -0.01
N ALA A 88 -2.45 -7.74 -0.08
CA ALA A 88 -1.87 -7.12 -1.25
C ALA A 88 -0.47 -7.67 -1.58
N MET A 89 0.25 -8.17 -0.58
CA MET A 89 1.61 -8.72 -0.72
C MET A 89 1.68 -10.25 -0.82
N ILE A 90 0.58 -10.98 -0.65
CA ILE A 90 0.60 -12.44 -0.49
C ILE A 90 1.21 -13.19 -1.68
N HIS A 91 1.07 -12.65 -2.88
CA HIS A 91 1.58 -13.20 -4.13
C HIS A 91 2.95 -12.65 -4.55
N ASP A 92 3.62 -11.92 -3.63
CA ASP A 92 4.95 -11.33 -3.80
C ASP A 92 5.08 -10.39 -5.02
N PRO A 93 4.23 -9.34 -5.11
CA PRO A 93 4.24 -8.40 -6.22
C PRO A 93 5.51 -7.56 -6.28
N GLU A 94 5.88 -7.10 -7.48
CA GLU A 94 7.00 -6.17 -7.70
C GLU A 94 6.61 -4.72 -7.36
N VAL A 95 5.34 -4.38 -7.56
CA VAL A 95 4.77 -3.05 -7.33
C VAL A 95 3.61 -3.15 -6.34
N LEU A 96 3.59 -2.27 -5.35
CA LEU A 96 2.49 -2.15 -4.40
C LEU A 96 1.82 -0.79 -4.57
N ILE A 97 0.52 -0.79 -4.83
CA ILE A 97 -0.30 0.42 -4.92
C ILE A 97 -1.18 0.49 -3.68
N LEU A 98 -1.07 1.58 -2.94
CA LEU A 98 -1.78 1.81 -1.68
C LEU A 98 -2.62 3.08 -1.81
N ASP A 99 -3.94 2.94 -1.65
CA ASP A 99 -4.88 4.04 -1.73
C ASP A 99 -5.28 4.49 -0.32
N GLU A 100 -4.88 5.70 0.07
CA GLU A 100 -5.09 6.28 1.41
C GLU A 100 -4.77 5.30 2.56
N PRO A 101 -3.58 4.70 2.61
CA PRO A 101 -3.28 3.55 3.48
C PRO A 101 -3.34 3.85 4.97
N THR A 102 -3.38 5.11 5.36
CA THR A 102 -3.35 5.60 6.74
C THR A 102 -4.66 6.25 7.16
N SER A 103 -5.64 6.35 6.25
CA SER A 103 -6.91 7.02 6.49
C SER A 103 -7.64 6.51 7.74
N GLY A 104 -7.93 7.43 8.68
CA GLY A 104 -8.71 7.18 9.90
C GLY A 104 -8.04 6.25 10.92
N LEU A 105 -6.72 6.19 10.93
CA LEU A 105 -5.92 5.57 11.98
C LEU A 105 -5.67 6.55 13.12
N ASP A 106 -5.54 6.04 14.35
CA ASP A 106 -5.07 6.84 15.48
C ASP A 106 -3.56 7.13 15.37
N PRO A 107 -3.03 8.12 16.14
CA PRO A 107 -1.63 8.53 16.02
C PRO A 107 -0.61 7.41 16.22
N ASN A 108 -0.87 6.46 17.11
CA ASN A 108 0.05 5.34 17.35
C ASN A 108 0.05 4.37 16.17
N GLN A 109 -1.13 4.03 15.66
CA GLN A 109 -1.29 3.18 14.49
C GLN A 109 -0.68 3.82 13.23
N LEU A 110 -0.79 5.15 13.09
CA LEU A 110 -0.15 5.90 12.00
C LEU A 110 1.37 5.69 11.97
N VAL A 111 2.05 5.85 13.11
CA VAL A 111 3.51 5.67 13.20
C VAL A 111 3.90 4.24 12.78
N GLU A 112 3.16 3.25 13.28
CA GLU A 112 3.44 1.84 12.98
C GLU A 112 3.22 1.50 11.50
N ILE A 113 2.11 1.97 10.89
CA ILE A 113 1.81 1.70 9.48
C ILE A 113 2.79 2.42 8.56
N ARG A 114 3.16 3.67 8.86
CA ARG A 114 4.20 4.42 8.11
C ARG A 114 5.53 3.67 8.11
N SER A 115 5.98 3.22 9.29
CA SER A 115 7.21 2.45 9.42
C SER A 115 7.15 1.13 8.62
N LEU A 116 6.01 0.45 8.66
CA LEU A 116 5.78 -0.78 7.89
C LEU A 116 5.84 -0.51 6.38
N ILE A 117 5.13 0.51 5.87
CA ILE A 117 5.13 0.87 4.44
C ILE A 117 6.55 1.23 3.99
N ARG A 118 7.29 2.01 4.78
CA ARG A 118 8.67 2.37 4.45
C ARG A 118 9.58 1.14 4.37
N SER A 119 9.47 0.21 5.31
CA SER A 119 10.26 -1.04 5.28
C SER A 119 9.92 -1.94 4.08
N ILE A 120 8.68 -1.89 3.61
CA ILE A 120 8.25 -2.57 2.38
C ILE A 120 8.90 -1.91 1.17
N GLY A 121 8.96 -0.58 1.12
CA GLY A 121 9.56 0.23 0.06
C GLY A 121 11.05 -0.03 -0.16
N GLU A 122 11.79 -0.44 0.87
CA GLU A 122 13.21 -0.82 0.72
C GLU A 122 13.44 -2.00 -0.25
N LYS A 123 12.41 -2.81 -0.50
CA LYS A 123 12.54 -4.07 -1.26
C LYS A 123 11.72 -4.09 -2.55
N ARG A 124 10.81 -3.14 -2.74
CA ARG A 124 9.90 -3.07 -3.88
C ARG A 124 9.43 -1.65 -4.14
N THR A 125 8.93 -1.41 -5.33
CA THR A 125 8.28 -0.12 -5.64
C THR A 125 6.96 -0.01 -4.90
N VAL A 126 6.80 1.06 -4.12
CA VAL A 126 5.53 1.41 -3.47
C VAL A 126 5.04 2.73 -4.05
N MET A 127 3.83 2.73 -4.56
CA MET A 127 3.10 3.93 -4.97
C MET A 127 1.93 4.10 -4.03
N LEU A 128 1.83 5.25 -3.37
CA LEU A 128 0.71 5.55 -2.48
C LEU A 128 0.01 6.83 -2.91
N SER A 129 -1.31 6.85 -2.81
CA SER A 129 -2.09 8.08 -2.86
C SER A 129 -2.34 8.58 -1.44
N THR A 130 -2.22 9.86 -1.23
CA THR A 130 -2.59 10.53 0.01
C THR A 130 -2.81 12.02 -0.22
N HIS A 131 -3.67 12.62 0.59
CA HIS A 131 -3.88 14.06 0.65
C HIS A 131 -3.18 14.71 1.86
N ILE A 132 -2.41 13.92 2.63
CA ILE A 132 -1.73 14.35 3.86
C ILE A 132 -0.25 14.56 3.58
N MET A 133 0.21 15.81 3.56
CA MET A 133 1.58 16.18 3.22
C MET A 133 2.62 15.55 4.14
N GLN A 134 2.34 15.46 5.45
CA GLN A 134 3.24 14.82 6.42
C GLN A 134 3.46 13.32 6.14
N GLU A 135 2.56 12.66 5.43
CA GLU A 135 2.75 11.27 5.01
C GLU A 135 3.70 11.16 3.84
N VAL A 136 3.58 12.08 2.88
CA VAL A 136 4.51 12.17 1.75
C VAL A 136 5.94 12.37 2.27
N GLU A 137 6.15 13.34 3.17
CA GLU A 137 7.46 13.61 3.77
C GLU A 137 8.01 12.43 4.59
N ALA A 138 7.13 11.68 5.27
CA ALA A 138 7.55 10.56 6.12
C ALA A 138 7.90 9.29 5.34
N MET A 139 7.30 9.06 4.17
CA MET A 139 7.35 7.75 3.51
C MET A 139 7.85 7.77 2.07
N CYS A 140 7.81 8.90 1.38
CA CYS A 140 8.09 8.97 -0.05
C CYS A 140 9.47 9.53 -0.35
N ASP A 141 10.07 9.06 -1.44
CA ASP A 141 11.32 9.59 -2.00
C ASP A 141 11.03 10.43 -3.28
N ARG A 142 9.85 10.26 -3.88
CA ARG A 142 9.39 10.95 -5.09
C ARG A 142 7.94 11.37 -4.93
N VAL A 143 7.58 12.51 -5.50
CA VAL A 143 6.21 13.04 -5.51
C VAL A 143 5.72 13.23 -6.94
N VAL A 144 4.49 12.77 -7.19
CA VAL A 144 3.72 13.07 -8.40
C VAL A 144 2.48 13.85 -7.99
N MET A 145 2.35 15.07 -8.46
CA MET A 145 1.20 15.91 -8.13
C MET A 145 0.25 16.02 -9.32
N ILE A 146 -1.04 15.81 -9.05
CA ILE A 146 -2.09 15.81 -10.07
C ILE A 146 -3.09 16.93 -9.77
N LYS A 147 -3.41 17.74 -10.78
CA LYS A 147 -4.45 18.78 -10.75
C LYS A 147 -5.35 18.64 -11.96
N LEU A 148 -6.66 18.50 -11.74
CA LEU A 148 -7.67 18.40 -12.82
C LEU A 148 -7.37 17.29 -13.86
N GLY A 149 -6.75 16.19 -13.42
CA GLY A 149 -6.40 15.06 -14.28
C GLY A 149 -5.06 15.19 -15.02
N GLU A 150 -4.34 16.29 -14.82
CA GLU A 150 -3.01 16.53 -15.41
C GLU A 150 -1.90 16.41 -14.34
N ILE A 151 -0.76 15.87 -14.73
CA ILE A 151 0.44 15.84 -13.88
C ILE A 151 1.06 17.24 -13.92
N VAL A 152 1.07 17.91 -12.77
CA VAL A 152 1.63 19.28 -12.62
C VAL A 152 3.02 19.27 -11.97
N ALA A 153 3.42 18.15 -11.36
CA ALA A 153 4.79 17.90 -10.90
C ALA A 153 5.07 16.40 -10.88
N ASP A 154 6.32 16.01 -11.16
CA ASP A 154 6.85 14.65 -11.07
C ASP A 154 8.36 14.74 -10.80
N GLU A 155 8.74 14.78 -9.50
CA GLU A 155 10.10 15.07 -9.07
C GLU A 155 10.50 14.28 -7.83
N ASP A 156 11.81 14.20 -7.56
CA ASP A 156 12.33 13.73 -6.29
C ASP A 156 11.87 14.66 -5.16
N LEU A 157 11.43 14.09 -4.03
CA LEU A 157 10.82 14.85 -2.94
C LEU A 157 11.78 15.89 -2.37
N GLU A 158 13.04 15.53 -2.14
CA GLU A 158 14.04 16.44 -1.58
C GLU A 158 14.22 17.67 -2.47
N LYS A 159 14.34 17.49 -3.79
CA LYS A 159 14.44 18.57 -4.74
C LYS A 159 13.18 19.43 -4.75
N PHE A 160 12.02 18.79 -4.80
CA PHE A 160 10.72 19.48 -4.83
C PHE A 160 10.51 20.39 -3.61
N VAL A 161 10.87 19.91 -2.42
CA VAL A 161 10.77 20.67 -1.15
C VAL A 161 11.75 21.85 -1.14
N ASN A 162 13.00 21.64 -1.57
CA ASN A 162 14.03 22.68 -1.59
C ASN A 162 13.71 23.80 -2.57
N ASP A 163 13.25 23.47 -3.77
CA ASP A 163 12.96 24.44 -4.83
C ASP A 163 11.72 25.30 -4.53
N LYS A 164 10.80 24.82 -3.70
CA LYS A 164 9.50 25.45 -3.50
C LYS A 164 9.22 25.94 -2.07
N GLY A 165 10.19 25.82 -1.18
CA GLY A 165 10.07 26.32 0.19
C GLY A 165 9.22 25.46 1.12
N GLY A 166 8.98 24.21 0.76
CA GLY A 166 8.22 23.22 1.52
C GLY A 166 7.09 22.58 0.72
N LEU A 167 6.68 21.39 1.15
CA LEU A 167 5.67 20.59 0.42
C LEU A 167 4.28 21.25 0.42
N GLU A 168 3.86 21.83 1.55
CA GLU A 168 2.55 22.50 1.65
C GLU A 168 2.51 23.78 0.80
N GLU A 169 3.60 24.54 0.75
CA GLU A 169 3.67 25.75 -0.07
C GLU A 169 3.68 25.41 -1.55
N ALA A 170 4.45 24.41 -1.94
CA ALA A 170 4.45 23.87 -3.30
C ALA A 170 3.04 23.40 -3.74
N PHE A 171 2.35 22.68 -2.86
CA PHE A 171 0.99 22.22 -3.13
C PHE A 171 0.04 23.41 -3.38
N LYS A 172 0.06 24.43 -2.53
CA LYS A 172 -0.75 25.65 -2.71
C LYS A 172 -0.46 26.35 -4.04
N GLN A 173 0.82 26.57 -4.36
CA GLN A 173 1.23 27.24 -5.59
C GLN A 173 0.78 26.50 -6.87
N LEU A 174 0.83 25.18 -6.87
CA LEU A 174 0.50 24.37 -8.03
C LEU A 174 -1.00 24.06 -8.14
N THR A 175 -1.74 24.14 -7.04
CA THR A 175 -3.18 23.82 -7.00
C THR A 175 -4.10 25.05 -6.95
N SER A 176 -3.55 26.25 -6.75
CA SER A 176 -4.28 27.53 -6.81
C SER A 176 -4.78 27.89 -8.19
#